data_17b354f9f5d210b846807364fc8d7f06
#
_entry.id   17b354f9f5d210b846807364fc8d7f06
#
_cell.length_a   1.000
_cell.length_b   1.000
_cell.length_c   1.000
_cell.angle_alpha   90.00
_cell.angle_beta   90.00
_cell.angle_gamma   90.00
#
_symmetry.space_group_name_H-M   'P 1'
#
loop_
_entity.id
_entity.type
_entity.pdbx_description
1 polymer ?
#
loop_
_entity_poly.entity_id
_entity_poly.type
_entity_poly.pdbx_seq_one_letter_code
_entity_poly.pdbx_strand_id
1 'polypeptide(L)'
;GVLIGSIHDVPAGTTWEILNDADMQMDAFGLYIANEQLIVDRYFILSGGVRVENFRHEIGSLMAAAPPLVRSIGQLAAAAGEG
;
A
#
# COMPACT_ATOMS: atom_id res chain seq x y z
N GLY A 1 3.51 4.01 -18.70
CA GLY A 1 2.62 3.60 -17.64
C GLY A 1 2.32 4.70 -16.64
N VAL A 2 1.41 4.42 -15.73
CA VAL A 2 1.02 5.36 -14.67
C VAL A 2 1.17 4.65 -13.32
N LEU A 3 1.77 5.36 -12.36
CA LEU A 3 1.88 4.93 -10.98
C LEU A 3 0.88 5.74 -10.15
N ILE A 4 0.01 5.05 -9.43
CA ILE A 4 -0.94 5.67 -8.50
C ILE A 4 -0.55 5.25 -7.10
N GLY A 5 -0.42 6.21 -6.19
CA GLY A 5 0.01 5.94 -4.83
C GLY A 5 -0.84 6.65 -3.79
N SER A 6 -0.90 6.04 -2.63
CA SER A 6 -1.48 6.61 -1.41
C SER A 6 -0.37 6.76 -0.38
N ILE A 7 -0.28 7.90 0.27
CA ILE A 7 0.80 8.24 1.19
C ILE A 7 0.24 8.30 2.62
N HIS A 8 0.92 7.64 3.54
CA HIS A 8 0.48 7.52 4.93
C HIS A 8 1.65 7.71 5.88
N ASP A 9 1.34 8.02 7.13
CA ASP A 9 2.33 8.01 8.20
C ASP A 9 2.76 6.56 8.46
N VAL A 10 4.04 6.37 8.77
CA VAL A 10 4.55 5.04 9.13
C VAL A 10 4.08 4.73 10.54
N PRO A 11 3.32 3.63 10.76
CA PRO A 11 2.93 3.24 12.11
C PRO A 11 4.13 3.03 13.01
N ALA A 12 4.04 3.48 14.26
CA ALA A 12 5.12 3.33 15.23
C ALA A 12 5.49 1.86 15.40
N GLY A 13 6.79 1.56 15.41
CA GLY A 13 7.28 0.19 15.56
C GLY A 13 7.30 -0.64 14.30
N THR A 14 6.99 -0.05 13.14
CA THR A 14 7.06 -0.77 11.86
C THR A 14 8.51 -1.16 11.56
N THR A 15 8.75 -2.45 11.37
CA THR A 15 10.04 -2.98 10.99
C THR A 15 10.04 -3.41 9.52
N TRP A 16 11.22 -3.64 8.99
CA TRP A 16 11.38 -4.14 7.63
C TRP A 16 10.67 -5.49 7.43
N GLU A 17 10.76 -6.37 8.42
CA GLU A 17 10.12 -7.69 8.37
C GLU A 17 8.60 -7.59 8.32
N ILE A 18 8.01 -6.71 9.11
CA ILE A 18 6.56 -6.48 9.12
C ILE A 18 6.10 -5.96 7.76
N LEU A 19 6.84 -5.00 7.21
CA LEU A 19 6.52 -4.41 5.92
C LEU A 19 6.60 -5.46 4.80
N ASN A 20 7.65 -6.27 4.81
CA ASN A 20 7.85 -7.32 3.83
C ASN A 20 6.75 -8.39 3.89
N ASP A 21 6.36 -8.81 5.09
CA ASP A 21 5.29 -9.79 5.28
C ASP A 21 3.95 -9.25 4.75
N ALA A 22 3.65 -7.98 5.01
CA ALA A 22 2.45 -7.32 4.51
C ALA A 22 2.48 -7.23 2.96
N ASP A 23 3.61 -6.88 2.38
CA ASP A 23 3.77 -6.79 0.93
C ASP A 23 3.58 -8.15 0.25
N MET A 24 4.07 -9.22 0.86
CA MET A 24 3.92 -10.57 0.32
C MET A 24 2.46 -11.04 0.29
N GLN A 25 1.60 -10.52 1.14
CA GLN A 25 0.18 -10.85 1.17
C GLN A 25 -0.64 -10.05 0.17
N MET A 26 -0.03 -9.06 -0.49
CA MET A 26 -0.71 -8.17 -1.42
C MET A 26 -0.24 -8.38 -2.84
N ASP A 27 -1.06 -9.05 -3.64
CA ASP A 27 -0.71 -9.34 -5.04
C ASP A 27 -0.87 -8.12 -5.96
N ALA A 28 -1.72 -7.16 -5.58
CA ALA A 28 -2.13 -6.09 -6.48
C ALA A 28 -1.46 -4.73 -6.21
N PHE A 29 -0.82 -4.56 -5.05
CA PHE A 29 -0.28 -3.27 -4.62
C PHE A 29 1.17 -3.39 -4.18
N GLY A 30 1.96 -2.37 -4.48
CA GLY A 30 3.30 -2.23 -3.92
C GLY A 30 3.22 -1.54 -2.56
N LEU A 31 4.16 -1.86 -1.69
CA LEU A 31 4.20 -1.32 -0.33
C LEU A 31 5.65 -1.03 0.03
N TYR A 32 5.96 0.23 0.35
CA TYR A 32 7.33 0.62 0.69
C TYR A 32 7.35 1.91 1.52
N ILE A 33 8.50 2.21 2.09
CA ILE A 33 8.75 3.45 2.83
C ILE A 33 9.70 4.31 2.02
N ALA A 34 9.32 5.57 1.82
CA ALA A 34 10.14 6.57 1.16
C ALA A 34 9.92 7.91 1.85
N ASN A 35 11.02 8.65 2.13
CA ASN A 35 10.97 9.95 2.79
C ASN A 35 10.19 9.93 4.12
N GLU A 36 10.39 8.86 4.91
CA GLU A 36 9.75 8.65 6.21
C GLU A 36 8.22 8.49 6.12
N GLN A 37 7.71 8.17 4.94
CA GLN A 37 6.28 7.93 4.71
C GLN A 37 6.04 6.53 4.17
N LEU A 38 4.90 5.95 4.54
CA LEU A 38 4.46 4.66 4.03
C LEU A 38 3.68 4.89 2.75
N ILE A 39 4.08 4.22 1.68
CA ILE A 39 3.46 4.36 0.36
C ILE A 39 2.85 3.03 -0.05
N VAL A 40 1.57 3.10 -0.42
CA VAL A 40 0.84 2.00 -1.05
C VAL A 40 0.57 2.42 -2.47
N ASP A 41 1.08 1.67 -3.45
CA ASP A 41 0.95 2.07 -4.85
C ASP A 41 0.53 0.92 -5.75
N ARG A 42 0.16 1.29 -6.98
CA ARG A 42 -0.13 0.36 -8.05
C ARG A 42 0.31 0.95 -9.38
N TYR A 43 1.00 0.14 -10.17
CA TYR A 43 1.47 0.52 -11.49
C TYR A 43 0.52 -0.02 -12.57
N PHE A 44 0.16 0.86 -13.51
CA PHE A 44 -0.68 0.51 -14.66
C PHE A 44 0.11 0.64 -15.95
N ILE A 45 -0.01 -0.37 -16.80
CA ILE A 45 0.50 -0.31 -18.15
C ILE A 45 -0.64 0.20 -19.06
N LEU A 46 -0.41 1.33 -19.73
CA LEU A 46 -1.42 1.97 -20.56
C LEU A 46 -1.29 1.64 -22.05
N SER A 47 -0.45 0.66 -22.42
CA SER A 47 -0.31 0.24 -23.81
C SER A 47 -1.66 -0.30 -24.32
N GLY A 48 -2.19 0.28 -25.38
CA GLY A 48 -3.51 -0.05 -25.91
C GLY A 48 -4.66 0.75 -25.31
N GLY A 49 -4.37 1.66 -24.38
CA GLY A 49 -5.37 2.51 -23.74
C GLY A 49 -6.06 1.89 -22.54
N VAL A 50 -6.66 2.73 -21.71
CA VAL A 50 -7.46 2.33 -20.55
C VAL A 50 -8.73 3.15 -20.54
N ARG A 51 -9.87 2.51 -20.28
CA ARG A 51 -11.14 3.23 -20.14
C ARG A 51 -11.13 4.04 -18.84
N VAL A 52 -11.73 5.22 -18.88
CA VAL A 52 -11.81 6.11 -17.71
C VAL A 52 -12.51 5.41 -16.55
N GLU A 53 -13.55 4.64 -16.81
CA GLU A 53 -14.29 3.89 -15.78
C GLU A 53 -13.38 2.88 -15.08
N ASN A 54 -12.56 2.16 -15.83
CA ASN A 54 -11.62 1.19 -15.27
C ASN A 54 -10.56 1.87 -14.41
N PHE A 55 -10.06 3.01 -14.86
CA PHE A 55 -9.09 3.80 -14.13
C PHE A 55 -9.67 4.31 -12.81
N ARG A 56 -10.89 4.85 -12.83
CA ARG A 56 -11.60 5.29 -11.63
C ARG A 56 -11.82 4.13 -10.65
N HIS A 57 -12.19 2.97 -11.16
CA HIS A 57 -12.39 1.79 -10.34
C HIS A 57 -11.10 1.39 -9.62
N GLU A 58 -9.98 1.42 -10.31
CA GLU A 58 -8.67 1.07 -9.73
C GLU A 58 -8.22 2.09 -8.68
N ILE A 59 -8.45 3.38 -8.90
CA ILE A 59 -8.20 4.41 -7.90
C ILE A 59 -9.07 4.18 -6.67
N GLY A 60 -10.36 3.89 -6.87
CA GLY A 60 -11.29 3.60 -5.78
C GLY A 60 -10.88 2.37 -4.98
N SER A 61 -10.42 1.32 -5.67
CA SER A 61 -9.90 0.11 -5.02
C SER A 61 -8.69 0.39 -4.16
N LEU A 62 -7.74 1.19 -4.64
CA LEU A 62 -6.56 1.59 -3.88
C LEU A 62 -6.97 2.40 -2.64
N MET A 63 -7.85 3.38 -2.81
CA MET A 63 -8.31 4.23 -1.70
C MET A 63 -9.09 3.44 -0.65
N ALA A 64 -9.82 2.41 -1.06
CA ALA A 64 -10.54 1.52 -0.14
C ALA A 64 -9.61 0.54 0.57
N ALA A 65 -8.58 0.06 -0.11
CA ALA A 65 -7.67 -0.97 0.43
C ALA A 65 -6.58 -0.40 1.33
N ALA A 66 -6.09 0.82 1.06
CA ALA A 66 -4.95 1.39 1.76
C ALA A 66 -5.18 1.61 3.27
N PRO A 67 -6.30 2.23 3.74
CA PRO A 67 -6.50 2.43 5.17
C PRO A 67 -6.53 1.14 6.00
N PRO A 68 -7.27 0.08 5.62
CA PRO A 68 -7.22 -1.19 6.34
C PRO A 68 -5.83 -1.80 6.39
N LEU A 69 -5.07 -1.69 5.29
CA LEU A 69 -3.71 -2.19 5.24
C LEU A 69 -2.80 -1.47 6.22
N VAL A 70 -2.86 -0.14 6.25
CA VAL A 70 -2.06 0.67 7.18
C VAL A 70 -2.41 0.31 8.63
N ARG A 71 -3.69 0.10 8.94
CA ARG A 71 -4.14 -0.36 10.27
C ARG A 71 -3.56 -1.72 10.61
N SER A 72 -3.57 -2.65 9.65
CA SER A 72 -3.00 -4.00 9.86
C SER A 72 -1.51 -3.93 10.17
N ILE A 73 -0.75 -3.09 9.46
CA ILE A 73 0.66 -2.87 9.72
C ILE A 73 0.86 -2.32 11.14
N GLY A 74 0.05 -1.35 11.55
CA GLY A 74 0.09 -0.78 12.89
C GLY A 74 -0.18 -1.82 13.97
N GLN A 75 -1.14 -2.71 13.76
CA GLN A 75 -1.45 -3.82 14.68
C GLN A 75 -0.30 -4.80 14.79
N LEU A 76 0.33 -5.16 13.67
CA LEU A 76 1.49 -6.06 13.66
C LEU A 76 2.69 -5.42 14.38
N ALA A 77 2.91 -4.12 14.16
CA ALA A 77 3.97 -3.38 14.80
C ALA A 77 3.77 -3.31 16.34
N ALA A 78 2.54 -3.07 16.78
CA ALA A 78 2.20 -3.04 18.21
C ALA A 78 2.38 -4.41 18.84
N ALA A 79 1.94 -5.47 18.19
CA ALA A 79 2.10 -6.85 18.68
C ALA A 79 3.58 -7.25 18.78
N ALA A 80 4.39 -6.88 17.81
CA ALA A 80 5.83 -7.15 17.83
C ALA A 80 6.55 -6.39 18.96
N GLY A 81 6.08 -5.17 19.27
CA GLY A 81 6.63 -4.37 20.37
C GLY A 81 6.32 -4.92 21.76
N GLU A 82 5.25 -5.70 21.89
CA GLU A 82 4.84 -6.32 23.15
C GLU A 82 5.59 -7.64 23.43
N GLY A 83 6.13 -8.22 22.39
CA GLY A 83 6.83 -9.49 22.48
C GLY A 83 8.30 -9.31 22.68
#